data_9657361d6cd83ae1691c1c08e2139b01
#
_entry.id   9657361d6cd83ae1691c1c08e2139b01
#
_cell.length_a   1.000
_cell.length_b   1.000
_cell.length_c   1.000
_cell.angle_alpha   90.00
_cell.angle_beta   90.00
_cell.angle_gamma   90.00
#
_symmetry.space_group_name_H-M   'P 1'
#
loop_
_entity.id
_entity.type
_entity.pdbx_description
1 polymer ?
#
loop_
_entity_poly.entity_id
_entity_poly.type
_entity_poly.pdbx_seq_one_letter_code
_entity_poly.pdbx_strand_id
1 'polypeptide(L)'
;ETGFDQRSLAVLVSTSGATVLPVFAVVSPWFVRPGLLPWLFAIWAFSAACMGVTVWVGRLSNTQFAVLGCGGMLGVAGAAYLVADAGTAHAILVLLAAIPAIAAMQSPPKVVAAFVAVAVGLAVLVTAVTATSVTALIVGGSAVVLAVCVPTAIVAALRQSLMQVVGRLAVLGETDALTGGLNRRGLVTRWDAMVAARGTGVGFAVIDVDYFKVINDRFGHTEGDRILIDLVGLITAA
;
A
#
# COMPACT_ATOMS: atom_id res chain seq x y z
N GLU A 1 14.16 -4.24 16.70
CA GLU A 1 13.38 -3.29 15.87
C GLU A 1 11.89 -3.61 15.98
N THR A 2 11.23 -2.96 16.94
CA THR A 2 9.78 -3.00 17.15
C THR A 2 9.11 -2.07 16.12
N GLY A 3 9.16 -2.43 14.83
CA GLY A 3 8.51 -1.66 13.80
C GLY A 3 7.09 -2.18 13.58
N PHE A 4 6.07 -1.37 13.89
CA PHE A 4 4.75 -1.56 13.32
C PHE A 4 4.86 -1.59 11.80
N ASP A 5 4.20 -2.55 11.15
CA ASP A 5 4.09 -2.50 9.70
C ASP A 5 3.06 -1.43 9.28
N GLN A 6 3.07 -1.06 8.03
CA GLN A 6 2.16 -0.01 7.52
C GLN A 6 0.68 -0.42 7.67
N ARG A 7 0.37 -1.72 7.73
CA ARG A 7 -0.99 -2.24 7.93
C ARG A 7 -1.47 -2.00 9.36
N SER A 8 -0.60 -2.27 10.34
CA SER A 8 -0.87 -1.99 11.74
C SER A 8 -1.07 -0.49 11.97
N LEU A 9 -0.22 0.34 11.34
CA LEU A 9 -0.37 1.78 11.38
C LEU A 9 -1.71 2.24 10.78
N ALA A 10 -2.15 1.59 9.70
CA ALA A 10 -3.43 1.84 9.06
C ALA A 10 -4.62 1.63 9.99
N VAL A 11 -4.64 0.48 10.64
CA VAL A 11 -5.71 0.14 11.58
C VAL A 11 -5.68 1.09 12.77
N LEU A 12 -4.49 1.41 13.31
CA LEU A 12 -4.34 2.36 14.41
C LEU A 12 -4.85 3.75 14.06
N VAL A 13 -4.49 4.28 12.90
CA VAL A 13 -4.95 5.61 12.44
C VAL A 13 -6.46 5.62 12.22
N SER A 14 -7.02 4.59 11.56
CA SER A 14 -8.47 4.53 11.29
C SER A 14 -9.30 4.37 12.56
N THR A 15 -8.82 3.62 13.55
CA THR A 15 -9.52 3.40 14.82
C THR A 15 -9.32 4.54 15.81
N SER A 16 -8.20 5.28 15.75
CA SER A 16 -7.93 6.42 16.62
C SER A 16 -8.97 7.54 16.50
N GLY A 17 -9.51 7.77 15.31
CA GLY A 17 -10.58 8.76 15.09
C GLY A 17 -11.84 8.47 15.90
N ALA A 18 -12.13 7.21 16.19
CA ALA A 18 -13.30 6.85 17.02
C ALA A 18 -13.10 7.20 18.50
N THR A 19 -11.88 7.39 18.99
CA THR A 19 -11.61 7.64 20.43
C THR A 19 -12.09 9.01 20.91
N VAL A 20 -12.25 9.97 20.00
CA VAL A 20 -12.67 11.35 20.32
C VAL A 20 -14.20 11.47 20.42
N LEU A 21 -14.95 10.61 19.72
CA LEU A 21 -16.41 10.71 19.65
C LEU A 21 -17.14 10.62 21.02
N PRO A 22 -16.77 9.73 21.96
CA PRO A 22 -17.37 9.68 23.27
C PRO A 22 -17.20 10.97 24.09
N VAL A 23 -16.07 11.67 23.90
CA VAL A 23 -15.82 12.95 24.58
C VAL A 23 -16.85 14.00 24.13
N PHE A 24 -17.09 14.08 22.81
CA PHE A 24 -18.12 14.98 22.27
C PHE A 24 -19.53 14.58 22.74
N ALA A 25 -19.83 13.31 22.84
CA ALA A 25 -21.13 12.83 23.28
C ALA A 25 -21.42 13.16 24.76
N VAL A 26 -20.38 13.19 25.61
CA VAL A 26 -20.51 13.60 27.01
C VAL A 26 -20.69 15.13 27.16
N VAL A 27 -19.95 15.89 26.38
CA VAL A 27 -19.99 17.38 26.43
C VAL A 27 -21.24 17.92 25.75
N SER A 28 -21.75 17.26 24.72
CA SER A 28 -22.92 17.68 23.97
C SER A 28 -23.96 16.56 23.90
N PRO A 29 -24.99 16.57 24.77
CA PRO A 29 -26.02 15.54 24.79
C PRO A 29 -26.82 15.41 23.48
N TRP A 30 -26.81 16.44 22.65
CA TRP A 30 -27.50 16.48 21.36
C TRP A 30 -26.66 15.91 20.20
N PHE A 31 -25.40 15.54 20.48
CA PHE A 31 -24.49 15.00 19.47
C PHE A 31 -24.94 13.65 18.93
N VAL A 32 -25.51 12.80 19.80
CA VAL A 32 -25.99 11.45 19.46
C VAL A 32 -27.51 11.45 19.40
N ARG A 33 -28.07 10.71 18.47
CA ARG A 33 -29.54 10.50 18.38
C ARG A 33 -30.07 9.95 19.67
N PRO A 34 -31.26 10.39 20.11
CA PRO A 34 -31.87 9.97 21.40
C PRO A 34 -31.94 8.44 21.53
N GLY A 35 -31.50 7.93 22.67
CA GLY A 35 -31.53 6.50 23.01
C GLY A 35 -30.36 5.68 22.40
N LEU A 36 -29.51 6.24 21.57
CA LEU A 36 -28.41 5.50 20.89
C LEU A 36 -27.03 5.67 21.54
N LEU A 37 -26.94 6.42 22.63
CA LEU A 37 -25.69 6.65 23.37
C LEU A 37 -24.97 5.35 23.79
N PRO A 38 -25.63 4.30 24.29
CA PRO A 38 -24.97 3.04 24.65
C PRO A 38 -24.25 2.38 23.46
N TRP A 39 -24.83 2.49 22.27
CA TRP A 39 -24.24 1.93 21.04
C TRP A 39 -22.97 2.67 20.62
N LEU A 40 -22.88 3.99 20.87
CA LEU A 40 -21.66 4.73 20.63
C LEU A 40 -20.50 4.24 21.52
N PHE A 41 -20.79 3.98 22.81
CA PHE A 41 -19.79 3.39 23.71
C PHE A 41 -19.41 1.96 23.30
N ALA A 42 -20.36 1.16 22.80
CA ALA A 42 -20.08 -0.18 22.28
C ALA A 42 -19.12 -0.13 21.06
N ILE A 43 -19.37 0.78 20.11
CA ILE A 43 -18.48 1.01 18.96
C ILE A 43 -17.11 1.48 19.41
N TRP A 44 -17.06 2.38 20.39
CA TRP A 44 -15.80 2.85 20.97
C TRP A 44 -15.01 1.72 21.63
N ALA A 45 -15.65 0.89 22.45
CA ALA A 45 -15.03 -0.26 23.08
C ALA A 45 -14.52 -1.27 22.06
N PHE A 46 -15.28 -1.53 20.99
CA PHE A 46 -14.87 -2.37 19.88
C PHE A 46 -13.64 -1.77 19.15
N SER A 47 -13.64 -0.47 18.86
CA SER A 47 -12.50 0.20 18.22
C SER A 47 -11.26 0.17 19.11
N ALA A 48 -11.41 0.37 20.41
CA ALA A 48 -10.33 0.25 21.39
C ALA A 48 -9.78 -1.18 21.46
N ALA A 49 -10.64 -2.20 21.40
CA ALA A 49 -10.23 -3.61 21.34
C ALA A 49 -9.45 -3.90 20.05
N CYS A 50 -9.90 -3.43 18.89
CA CYS A 50 -9.18 -3.56 17.61
C CYS A 50 -7.80 -2.90 17.68
N MET A 51 -7.71 -1.71 18.28
CA MET A 51 -6.44 -1.01 18.47
C MET A 51 -5.51 -1.80 19.42
N GLY A 52 -6.03 -2.32 20.53
CA GLY A 52 -5.28 -3.14 21.48
C GLY A 52 -4.72 -4.41 20.84
N VAL A 53 -5.55 -5.13 20.05
CA VAL A 53 -5.12 -6.31 19.30
C VAL A 53 -4.02 -5.95 18.30
N THR A 54 -4.17 -4.84 17.59
CA THR A 54 -3.19 -4.38 16.60
C THR A 54 -1.84 -4.05 17.26
N VAL A 55 -1.86 -3.38 18.41
CA VAL A 55 -0.65 -3.07 19.19
C VAL A 55 0.01 -4.35 19.71
N TRP A 56 -0.79 -5.30 20.20
CA TRP A 56 -0.29 -6.57 20.73
C TRP A 56 0.34 -7.46 19.66
N VAL A 57 -0.28 -7.55 18.48
CA VAL A 57 0.20 -8.38 17.36
C VAL A 57 1.40 -7.74 16.66
N GLY A 58 1.47 -6.41 16.60
CA GLY A 58 2.54 -5.64 15.98
C GLY A 58 2.55 -5.71 14.44
N ARG A 59 2.57 -6.91 13.84
CA ARG A 59 2.55 -7.13 12.38
C ARG A 59 1.31 -7.92 11.96
N LEU A 60 0.45 -7.32 11.14
CA LEU A 60 -0.79 -7.94 10.73
C LEU A 60 -0.62 -8.83 9.49
N SER A 61 -1.12 -10.07 9.57
CA SER A 61 -1.31 -10.93 8.39
C SER A 61 -2.38 -10.33 7.45
N ASN A 62 -2.44 -10.83 6.20
CA ASN A 62 -3.45 -10.39 5.24
C ASN A 62 -4.88 -10.57 5.75
N THR A 63 -5.16 -11.69 6.42
CA THR A 63 -6.47 -11.99 6.98
C THR A 63 -6.81 -11.10 8.18
N GLN A 64 -5.86 -10.88 9.09
CA GLN A 64 -6.04 -9.98 10.22
C GLN A 64 -6.29 -8.54 9.77
N PHE A 65 -5.53 -8.05 8.77
CA PHE A 65 -5.75 -6.74 8.18
C PHE A 65 -7.13 -6.62 7.53
N ALA A 66 -7.58 -7.67 6.81
CA ALA A 66 -8.91 -7.67 6.21
C ALA A 66 -10.02 -7.62 7.26
N VAL A 67 -9.95 -8.44 8.30
CA VAL A 67 -10.97 -8.49 9.38
C VAL A 67 -10.99 -7.19 10.17
N LEU A 68 -9.82 -6.72 10.64
CA LEU A 68 -9.74 -5.48 11.42
C LEU A 68 -10.09 -4.24 10.59
N GLY A 69 -9.70 -4.21 9.31
CA GLY A 69 -10.05 -3.14 8.38
C GLY A 69 -11.55 -3.07 8.13
N CYS A 70 -12.22 -4.21 7.85
CA CYS A 70 -13.66 -4.25 7.71
C CYS A 70 -14.37 -3.88 9.02
N GLY A 71 -13.87 -4.37 10.16
CA GLY A 71 -14.39 -4.00 11.48
C GLY A 71 -14.28 -2.50 11.75
N GLY A 72 -13.14 -1.90 11.44
CA GLY A 72 -12.93 -0.44 11.55
C GLY A 72 -13.89 0.36 10.67
N MET A 73 -14.10 -0.07 9.41
CA MET A 73 -15.07 0.57 8.51
C MET A 73 -16.51 0.46 9.03
N LEU A 74 -16.91 -0.70 9.58
CA LEU A 74 -18.22 -0.87 10.22
C LEU A 74 -18.35 0.03 11.45
N GLY A 75 -17.30 0.19 12.25
CA GLY A 75 -17.27 1.11 13.38
C GLY A 75 -17.47 2.57 12.94
N VAL A 76 -16.76 3.01 11.90
CA VAL A 76 -16.92 4.36 11.33
C VAL A 76 -18.33 4.59 10.80
N ALA A 77 -18.87 3.66 10.01
CA ALA A 77 -20.22 3.76 9.46
C ALA A 77 -21.29 3.74 10.57
N GLY A 78 -21.13 2.88 11.57
CA GLY A 78 -21.99 2.86 12.76
C GLY A 78 -21.95 4.17 13.53
N ALA A 79 -20.76 4.71 13.80
CA ALA A 79 -20.60 6.00 14.46
C ALA A 79 -21.28 7.14 13.69
N ALA A 80 -21.09 7.19 12.37
CA ALA A 80 -21.75 8.17 11.51
C ALA A 80 -23.27 8.06 11.55
N TYR A 81 -23.83 6.85 11.59
CA TYR A 81 -25.26 6.62 11.73
C TYR A 81 -25.83 7.11 13.07
N LEU A 82 -25.05 6.97 14.16
CA LEU A 82 -25.49 7.37 15.51
C LEU A 82 -25.50 8.88 15.73
N VAL A 83 -24.74 9.64 14.97
CA VAL A 83 -24.65 11.09 15.08
C VAL A 83 -25.94 11.75 14.58
N ALA A 84 -26.43 12.74 15.34
CA ALA A 84 -27.70 13.41 15.04
C ALA A 84 -27.59 14.40 13.87
N ASP A 85 -26.47 15.13 13.81
CA ASP A 85 -26.22 16.11 12.76
C ASP A 85 -25.73 15.46 11.45
N ALA A 86 -26.45 15.70 10.37
CA ALA A 86 -26.13 15.11 9.06
C ALA A 86 -24.78 15.56 8.50
N GLY A 87 -24.37 16.82 8.73
CA GLY A 87 -23.09 17.35 8.28
C GLY A 87 -21.92 16.62 8.96
N THR A 88 -22.02 16.48 10.29
CA THR A 88 -21.03 15.74 11.08
C THR A 88 -21.02 14.25 10.71
N ALA A 89 -22.16 13.63 10.45
CA ALA A 89 -22.24 12.24 9.99
C ALA A 89 -21.48 12.06 8.64
N HIS A 90 -21.68 12.96 7.69
CA HIS A 90 -20.95 12.92 6.41
C HIS A 90 -19.44 13.14 6.61
N ALA A 91 -19.02 14.04 7.51
CA ALA A 91 -17.60 14.22 7.82
C ALA A 91 -16.95 12.95 8.39
N ILE A 92 -17.67 12.22 9.24
CA ILE A 92 -17.21 10.92 9.77
C ILE A 92 -17.10 9.88 8.65
N LEU A 93 -18.05 9.84 7.69
CA LEU A 93 -18.01 8.88 6.58
C LEU A 93 -16.80 9.06 5.67
N VAL A 94 -16.20 10.23 5.59
CA VAL A 94 -14.96 10.47 4.84
C VAL A 94 -13.81 9.59 5.37
N LEU A 95 -13.80 9.25 6.65
CA LEU A 95 -12.80 8.37 7.25
C LEU A 95 -12.83 6.94 6.69
N LEU A 96 -13.92 6.53 6.03
CA LEU A 96 -13.96 5.25 5.31
C LEU A 96 -12.92 5.14 4.20
N ALA A 97 -12.39 6.28 3.70
CA ALA A 97 -11.32 6.30 2.71
C ALA A 97 -9.98 5.74 3.23
N ALA A 98 -9.74 5.79 4.54
CA ALA A 98 -8.44 5.48 5.13
C ALA A 98 -8.00 4.03 4.84
N ILE A 99 -8.86 3.04 5.06
CA ILE A 99 -8.53 1.63 4.87
C ILE A 99 -8.25 1.29 3.40
N PRO A 100 -9.13 1.65 2.42
CA PRO A 100 -8.85 1.41 1.00
C PRO A 100 -7.58 2.12 0.50
N ALA A 101 -7.35 3.38 0.91
CA ALA A 101 -6.17 4.14 0.50
C ALA A 101 -4.87 3.50 1.00
N ILE A 102 -4.85 3.03 2.25
CA ILE A 102 -3.67 2.36 2.81
C ILE A 102 -3.51 0.96 2.21
N ALA A 103 -4.62 0.22 1.98
CA ALA A 103 -4.56 -1.05 1.27
C ALA A 103 -3.96 -0.89 -0.13
N ALA A 104 -4.23 0.22 -0.83
CA ALA A 104 -3.66 0.51 -2.14
C ALA A 104 -2.13 0.60 -2.15
N MET A 105 -1.49 0.88 -0.99
CA MET A 105 -0.03 0.93 -0.89
C MET A 105 0.63 -0.46 -0.94
N GLN A 106 -0.04 -1.52 -0.46
CA GLN A 106 0.62 -2.82 -0.21
C GLN A 106 -0.16 -4.04 -0.69
N SER A 107 -1.48 -3.91 -0.84
CA SER A 107 -2.34 -5.05 -1.14
C SER A 107 -2.49 -5.27 -2.65
N PRO A 108 -2.85 -6.51 -3.07
CA PRO A 108 -3.23 -6.79 -4.45
C PRO A 108 -4.47 -5.98 -4.87
N PRO A 109 -4.63 -5.67 -6.17
CA PRO A 109 -5.75 -4.87 -6.67
C PRO A 109 -7.13 -5.42 -6.30
N LYS A 110 -7.28 -6.74 -6.24
CA LYS A 110 -8.54 -7.40 -5.85
C LYS A 110 -8.94 -7.08 -4.40
N VAL A 111 -7.96 -7.03 -3.50
CA VAL A 111 -8.19 -6.70 -2.08
C VAL A 111 -8.57 -5.22 -1.93
N VAL A 112 -7.87 -4.34 -2.65
CA VAL A 112 -8.19 -2.90 -2.67
C VAL A 112 -9.61 -2.69 -3.19
N ALA A 113 -9.98 -3.33 -4.30
CA ALA A 113 -11.33 -3.25 -4.87
C ALA A 113 -12.39 -3.74 -3.88
N ALA A 114 -12.13 -4.81 -3.14
CA ALA A 114 -13.06 -5.29 -2.09
C ALA A 114 -13.24 -4.25 -0.97
N PHE A 115 -12.16 -3.65 -0.47
CA PHE A 115 -12.26 -2.59 0.54
C PHE A 115 -12.99 -1.35 0.01
N VAL A 116 -12.74 -0.93 -1.23
CA VAL A 116 -13.48 0.17 -1.86
C VAL A 116 -14.97 -0.16 -1.93
N ALA A 117 -15.32 -1.38 -2.37
CA ALA A 117 -16.72 -1.80 -2.47
C ALA A 117 -17.43 -1.78 -1.10
N VAL A 118 -16.77 -2.27 -0.04
CA VAL A 118 -17.29 -2.23 1.33
C VAL A 118 -17.45 -0.80 1.81
N ALA A 119 -16.42 0.04 1.65
CA ALA A 119 -16.44 1.44 2.09
C ALA A 119 -17.54 2.25 1.38
N VAL A 120 -17.64 2.13 0.06
CA VAL A 120 -18.68 2.79 -0.74
C VAL A 120 -20.07 2.25 -0.38
N GLY A 121 -20.22 0.93 -0.24
CA GLY A 121 -21.50 0.32 0.16
C GLY A 121 -21.99 0.83 1.52
N LEU A 122 -21.12 0.88 2.52
CA LEU A 122 -21.42 1.43 3.84
C LEU A 122 -21.75 2.92 3.80
N ALA A 123 -20.97 3.69 3.03
CA ALA A 123 -21.17 5.13 2.88
C ALA A 123 -22.52 5.44 2.24
N VAL A 124 -22.86 4.76 1.14
CA VAL A 124 -24.14 4.92 0.43
C VAL A 124 -25.29 4.46 1.33
N LEU A 125 -25.15 3.33 2.03
CA LEU A 125 -26.19 2.83 2.94
C LEU A 125 -26.50 3.83 4.05
N VAL A 126 -25.47 4.32 4.76
CA VAL A 126 -25.66 5.30 5.84
C VAL A 126 -26.27 6.60 5.29
N THR A 127 -25.77 7.09 4.16
CA THR A 127 -26.32 8.29 3.52
C THR A 127 -27.78 8.10 3.13
N ALA A 128 -28.15 6.94 2.55
CA ALA A 128 -29.53 6.65 2.14
C ALA A 128 -30.50 6.61 3.32
N VAL A 129 -30.07 6.04 4.45
CA VAL A 129 -30.92 5.93 5.68
C VAL A 129 -31.01 7.26 6.41
N THR A 130 -30.02 8.14 6.28
CA THR A 130 -29.96 9.43 7.02
C THR A 130 -30.39 10.63 6.18
N ALA A 131 -30.51 10.48 4.87
CA ALA A 131 -30.89 11.57 3.97
C ALA A 131 -32.32 12.04 4.22
N THR A 132 -32.49 13.36 4.35
CA THR A 132 -33.80 14.01 4.55
C THR A 132 -34.48 14.44 3.24
N SER A 133 -33.75 14.40 2.13
CA SER A 133 -34.23 14.76 0.81
C SER A 133 -33.49 14.02 -0.29
N VAL A 134 -34.05 13.92 -1.48
CA VAL A 134 -33.40 13.34 -2.66
C VAL A 134 -32.11 14.11 -3.02
N THR A 135 -32.10 15.41 -2.88
CA THR A 135 -30.93 16.26 -3.10
C THR A 135 -29.81 15.91 -2.12
N ALA A 136 -30.14 15.77 -0.83
CA ALA A 136 -29.16 15.38 0.20
C ALA A 136 -28.59 13.97 -0.08
N LEU A 137 -29.42 13.05 -0.56
CA LEU A 137 -28.97 11.69 -0.94
C LEU A 137 -27.98 11.73 -2.11
N ILE A 138 -28.32 12.46 -3.19
CA ILE A 138 -27.47 12.54 -4.38
C ILE A 138 -26.17 13.27 -4.08
N VAL A 139 -26.24 14.47 -3.49
CA VAL A 139 -25.06 15.31 -3.23
C VAL A 139 -24.18 14.66 -2.15
N GLY A 140 -24.77 14.25 -1.02
CA GLY A 140 -24.05 13.61 0.07
C GLY A 140 -23.44 12.26 -0.37
N GLY A 141 -24.23 11.43 -1.05
CA GLY A 141 -23.78 10.14 -1.56
C GLY A 141 -22.62 10.28 -2.56
N SER A 142 -22.74 11.18 -3.55
CA SER A 142 -21.66 11.41 -4.52
C SER A 142 -20.40 11.96 -3.85
N ALA A 143 -20.52 12.88 -2.90
CA ALA A 143 -19.39 13.44 -2.18
C ALA A 143 -18.61 12.36 -1.39
N VAL A 144 -19.31 11.47 -0.68
CA VAL A 144 -18.66 10.40 0.09
C VAL A 144 -18.04 9.34 -0.83
N VAL A 145 -18.70 8.98 -1.92
CA VAL A 145 -18.13 8.06 -2.93
C VAL A 145 -16.83 8.65 -3.51
N LEU A 146 -16.83 9.91 -3.89
CA LEU A 146 -15.62 10.58 -4.37
C LEU A 146 -14.53 10.64 -3.28
N ALA A 147 -14.92 10.94 -2.04
CA ALA A 147 -13.98 10.99 -0.90
C ALA A 147 -13.29 9.63 -0.65
N VAL A 148 -13.93 8.50 -0.94
CA VAL A 148 -13.33 7.17 -0.85
C VAL A 148 -12.51 6.83 -2.09
N CYS A 149 -13.07 7.05 -3.28
CA CYS A 149 -12.48 6.59 -4.54
C CYS A 149 -11.25 7.42 -4.94
N VAL A 150 -11.31 8.75 -4.82
CA VAL A 150 -10.25 9.64 -5.31
C VAL A 150 -8.92 9.43 -4.58
N PRO A 151 -8.84 9.46 -3.24
CA PRO A 151 -7.57 9.21 -2.55
C PRO A 151 -7.03 7.80 -2.83
N THR A 152 -7.91 6.80 -2.88
CA THR A 152 -7.50 5.42 -3.18
C THR A 152 -6.90 5.30 -4.58
N ALA A 153 -7.52 5.94 -5.59
CA ALA A 153 -7.01 5.96 -6.95
C ALA A 153 -5.66 6.70 -7.07
N ILE A 154 -5.52 7.84 -6.38
CA ILE A 154 -4.27 8.61 -6.34
C ILE A 154 -3.13 7.76 -5.74
N VAL A 155 -3.37 7.11 -4.61
CA VAL A 155 -2.37 6.26 -3.95
C VAL A 155 -2.00 5.07 -4.84
N ALA A 156 -2.97 4.43 -5.48
CA ALA A 156 -2.73 3.32 -6.42
C ALA A 156 -1.89 3.77 -7.63
N ALA A 157 -2.21 4.92 -8.22
CA ALA A 157 -1.46 5.49 -9.34
C ALA A 157 -0.03 5.88 -8.94
N LEU A 158 0.14 6.49 -7.76
CA LEU A 158 1.45 6.86 -7.23
C LEU A 158 2.33 5.62 -7.00
N ARG A 159 1.74 4.56 -6.42
CA ARG A 159 2.44 3.27 -6.25
C ARG A 159 2.90 2.71 -7.59
N GLN A 160 2.03 2.71 -8.61
CA GLN A 160 2.38 2.21 -9.94
C GLN A 160 3.55 3.01 -10.55
N SER A 161 3.49 4.34 -10.47
CA SER A 161 4.56 5.22 -10.95
C SER A 161 5.88 4.95 -10.23
N LEU A 162 5.84 4.80 -8.90
CA LEU A 162 7.02 4.51 -8.10
C LEU A 162 7.64 3.15 -8.48
N MET A 163 6.82 2.11 -8.65
CA MET A 163 7.29 0.79 -9.05
C MET A 163 7.91 0.80 -10.45
N GLN A 164 7.39 1.61 -11.38
CA GLN A 164 8.02 1.79 -12.69
C GLN A 164 9.39 2.46 -12.61
N VAL A 165 9.53 3.49 -11.76
CA VAL A 165 10.83 4.17 -11.55
C VAL A 165 11.83 3.22 -10.91
N VAL A 166 11.43 2.49 -9.87
CA VAL A 166 12.29 1.48 -9.21
C VAL A 166 12.69 0.39 -10.20
N GLY A 167 11.77 -0.08 -11.05
CA GLY A 167 12.05 -1.07 -12.09
C GLY A 167 13.09 -0.55 -13.10
N ARG A 168 12.97 0.71 -13.56
CA ARG A 168 13.95 1.32 -14.45
C ARG A 168 15.34 1.47 -13.81
N LEU A 169 15.38 1.88 -12.54
CA LEU A 169 16.65 1.96 -11.79
C LEU A 169 17.28 0.59 -11.56
N ALA A 170 16.48 -0.46 -11.38
CA ALA A 170 16.97 -1.83 -11.26
C ALA A 170 17.62 -2.31 -12.56
N VAL A 171 17.03 -1.99 -13.71
CA VAL A 171 17.63 -2.30 -15.04
C VAL A 171 18.95 -1.58 -15.22
N LEU A 172 19.03 -0.30 -14.88
CA LEU A 172 20.29 0.47 -14.92
C LEU A 172 21.38 -0.10 -14.00
N GLY A 173 20.99 -0.80 -12.94
CA GLY A 173 21.91 -1.46 -12.00
C GLY A 173 22.31 -2.89 -12.38
N GLU A 174 21.90 -3.43 -13.54
CA GLU A 174 22.23 -4.79 -14.01
C GLU A 174 23.42 -4.85 -14.96
N THR A 175 23.88 -3.72 -15.45
CA THR A 175 25.02 -3.63 -16.37
C THR A 175 26.26 -3.08 -15.68
N ASP A 176 27.41 -3.47 -16.16
CA ASP A 176 28.69 -2.90 -15.79
C ASP A 176 28.92 -1.58 -16.53
N ALA A 177 29.27 -0.53 -15.81
CA ALA A 177 29.37 0.82 -16.35
C ALA A 177 30.53 0.98 -17.34
N LEU A 178 31.58 0.16 -17.26
CA LEU A 178 32.73 0.19 -18.13
C LEU A 178 32.46 -0.56 -19.44
N THR A 179 32.00 -1.79 -19.32
CA THR A 179 31.93 -2.73 -20.43
C THR A 179 30.57 -2.80 -21.11
N GLY A 180 29.50 -2.30 -20.45
CA GLY A 180 28.11 -2.45 -20.90
C GLY A 180 27.56 -3.87 -20.79
N GLY A 181 28.38 -4.85 -20.43
CA GLY A 181 27.95 -6.21 -20.16
C GLY A 181 27.14 -6.31 -18.89
N LEU A 182 26.57 -7.51 -18.61
CA LEU A 182 25.88 -7.74 -17.36
C LEU A 182 26.89 -7.74 -16.20
N ASN A 183 26.59 -6.99 -15.15
CA ASN A 183 27.32 -7.15 -13.89
C ASN A 183 26.87 -8.43 -13.17
N ARG A 184 27.48 -8.74 -12.02
CA ARG A 184 27.14 -9.93 -11.23
C ARG A 184 25.63 -10.03 -10.92
N ARG A 185 24.98 -8.90 -10.64
CA ARG A 185 23.55 -8.84 -10.32
C ARG A 185 22.70 -9.14 -11.56
N GLY A 186 22.99 -8.51 -12.68
CA GLY A 186 22.33 -8.76 -13.95
C GLY A 186 22.49 -10.21 -14.41
N LEU A 187 23.68 -10.81 -14.20
CA LEU A 187 23.92 -12.22 -14.50
C LEU A 187 23.00 -13.14 -13.68
N VAL A 188 22.89 -12.91 -12.36
CA VAL A 188 22.02 -13.74 -11.49
C VAL A 188 20.54 -13.62 -11.90
N THR A 189 20.07 -12.38 -12.14
CA THR A 189 18.67 -12.15 -12.58
C THR A 189 18.38 -12.87 -13.91
N ARG A 190 19.29 -12.79 -14.89
CA ARG A 190 19.15 -13.48 -16.18
C ARG A 190 19.26 -14.99 -16.06
N TRP A 191 20.16 -15.47 -15.22
CA TRP A 191 20.33 -16.89 -14.97
C TRP A 191 19.05 -17.53 -14.44
N ASP A 192 18.44 -16.95 -13.40
CA ASP A 192 17.20 -17.44 -12.83
C ASP A 192 16.05 -17.48 -13.86
N ALA A 193 15.96 -16.47 -14.70
CA ALA A 193 14.99 -16.42 -15.78
C ALA A 193 15.23 -17.49 -16.88
N MET A 194 16.49 -17.73 -17.24
CA MET A 194 16.85 -18.75 -18.24
C MET A 194 16.62 -20.17 -17.74
N VAL A 195 16.98 -20.45 -16.48
CA VAL A 195 16.75 -21.75 -15.86
C VAL A 195 15.24 -22.04 -15.73
N ALA A 196 14.45 -21.02 -15.36
CA ALA A 196 12.99 -21.17 -15.26
C ALA A 196 12.32 -21.41 -16.63
N ALA A 197 12.85 -20.83 -17.71
CA ALA A 197 12.21 -20.86 -19.03
C ALA A 197 12.51 -22.12 -19.85
N ARG A 198 13.61 -22.81 -19.64
CA ARG A 198 14.11 -23.80 -20.60
C ARG A 198 14.15 -25.25 -20.15
N GLY A 199 13.86 -25.64 -18.95
CA GLY A 199 13.80 -27.07 -18.55
C GLY A 199 14.95 -28.01 -19.00
N THR A 200 15.90 -27.53 -19.81
CA THR A 200 17.08 -28.22 -20.39
C THR A 200 18.35 -27.53 -19.96
N GLY A 201 19.43 -28.28 -19.76
CA GLY A 201 20.68 -27.83 -19.19
C GLY A 201 21.24 -26.55 -19.83
N VAL A 202 21.71 -25.64 -19.00
CA VAL A 202 22.37 -24.39 -19.38
C VAL A 202 23.87 -24.57 -19.20
N GLY A 203 24.69 -24.20 -20.20
CA GLY A 203 26.15 -24.19 -20.12
C GLY A 203 26.62 -22.93 -19.41
N PHE A 204 27.61 -23.06 -18.53
CA PHE A 204 28.26 -21.94 -17.86
C PHE A 204 29.77 -21.99 -18.13
N ALA A 205 30.34 -20.84 -18.55
CA ALA A 205 31.76 -20.70 -18.75
C ALA A 205 32.28 -19.52 -17.93
N VAL A 206 33.47 -19.68 -17.35
CA VAL A 206 34.20 -18.63 -16.66
C VAL A 206 35.40 -18.28 -17.51
N ILE A 207 35.58 -17.00 -17.80
CA ILE A 207 36.69 -16.47 -18.62
C ILE A 207 37.47 -15.50 -17.74
N ASP A 208 38.79 -15.64 -17.68
CA ASP A 208 39.71 -14.74 -16.99
C ASP A 208 40.79 -14.26 -17.95
N VAL A 209 41.30 -13.04 -17.73
CA VAL A 209 42.36 -12.45 -18.55
C VAL A 209 43.68 -12.66 -17.87
N ASP A 210 44.48 -13.53 -18.47
CA ASP A 210 45.83 -13.82 -17.98
C ASP A 210 46.70 -12.55 -17.95
N TYR A 211 47.42 -12.39 -16.87
CA TYR A 211 48.36 -11.27 -16.65
C TYR A 211 47.76 -9.87 -16.81
N PHE A 212 46.47 -9.68 -16.57
CA PHE A 212 45.80 -8.38 -16.70
C PHE A 212 46.48 -7.26 -15.91
N LYS A 213 47.01 -7.56 -14.71
CA LYS A 213 47.82 -6.62 -13.95
C LYS A 213 49.04 -6.14 -14.70
N VAL A 214 49.75 -7.03 -15.38
CA VAL A 214 50.96 -6.68 -16.16
C VAL A 214 50.60 -5.74 -17.32
N ILE A 215 49.44 -5.94 -17.95
CA ILE A 215 48.92 -5.05 -18.98
C ILE A 215 48.71 -3.64 -18.40
N ASN A 216 48.00 -3.54 -17.26
CA ASN A 216 47.75 -2.27 -16.60
C ASN A 216 49.05 -1.56 -16.20
N ASP A 217 50.03 -2.30 -15.64
CA ASP A 217 51.30 -1.76 -15.16
C ASP A 217 52.16 -1.27 -16.33
N ARG A 218 52.06 -1.91 -17.50
CA ARG A 218 52.86 -1.59 -18.69
C ARG A 218 52.25 -0.54 -19.62
N PHE A 219 50.93 -0.57 -19.80
CA PHE A 219 50.23 0.24 -20.79
C PHE A 219 49.23 1.24 -20.19
N GLY A 220 49.05 1.21 -18.85
CA GLY A 220 48.14 2.06 -18.14
C GLY A 220 46.71 1.49 -18.04
N HIS A 221 45.95 1.97 -17.06
CA HIS A 221 44.58 1.51 -16.79
C HIS A 221 43.62 1.74 -17.97
N THR A 222 43.81 2.81 -18.74
CA THR A 222 42.95 3.11 -19.91
C THR A 222 43.04 2.00 -20.98
N GLU A 223 44.20 1.41 -21.20
CA GLU A 223 44.35 0.30 -22.14
C GLU A 223 43.79 -1.01 -21.56
N GLY A 224 43.94 -1.24 -20.27
CA GLY A 224 43.25 -2.34 -19.56
C GLY A 224 41.73 -2.25 -19.67
N ASP A 225 41.19 -1.07 -19.48
CA ASP A 225 39.74 -0.83 -19.62
C ASP A 225 39.25 -1.13 -21.03
N ARG A 226 40.03 -0.72 -22.07
CA ARG A 226 39.72 -1.00 -23.46
C ARG A 226 39.70 -2.50 -23.76
N ILE A 227 40.67 -3.25 -23.24
CA ILE A 227 40.74 -4.71 -23.40
C ILE A 227 39.49 -5.38 -22.78
N LEU A 228 39.03 -4.93 -21.63
CA LEU A 228 37.81 -5.44 -21.02
C LEU A 228 36.58 -5.15 -21.87
N ILE A 229 36.45 -3.96 -22.43
CA ILE A 229 35.36 -3.58 -23.35
C ILE A 229 35.36 -4.48 -24.60
N ASP A 230 36.56 -4.63 -25.24
CA ASP A 230 36.71 -5.44 -26.44
C ASP A 230 36.36 -6.93 -26.16
N LEU A 231 36.83 -7.46 -25.03
CA LEU A 231 36.53 -8.83 -24.61
C LEU A 231 35.01 -9.08 -24.44
N VAL A 232 34.31 -8.16 -23.76
CA VAL A 232 32.86 -8.29 -23.60
C VAL A 232 32.14 -8.16 -24.95
N GLY A 233 32.64 -7.28 -25.83
CA GLY A 233 32.13 -7.17 -27.19
C GLY A 233 32.26 -8.47 -28.00
N LEU A 234 33.40 -9.14 -27.91
CA LEU A 234 33.62 -10.43 -28.56
C LEU A 234 32.73 -11.55 -28.03
N ILE A 235 32.56 -11.63 -26.70
CA ILE A 235 31.70 -12.63 -26.08
C ILE A 235 30.22 -12.41 -26.45
N THR A 236 29.82 -11.15 -26.61
CA THR A 236 28.41 -10.82 -26.92
C THR A 236 28.07 -11.03 -28.39
N ALA A 237 29.09 -11.01 -29.28
CA ALA A 237 28.94 -11.22 -30.71
C ALA A 237 28.98 -12.72 -31.13
N ALA A 238 29.42 -13.62 -30.23
CA ALA A 238 29.50 -15.07 -30.45
C ALA A 238 28.19 -15.77 -30.10
#